data_4f87f089b3588c3925161a6fe837cc80
#
_entry.id   4f87f089b3588c3925161a6fe837cc80
#
_cell.length_a   1.000
_cell.length_b   1.000
_cell.length_c   1.000
_cell.angle_alpha   90.00
_cell.angle_beta   90.00
_cell.angle_gamma   90.00
#
_symmetry.space_group_name_H-M   'P 1'
#
loop_
_entity.id
_entity.type
_entity.pdbx_description
1 polymer ?
#
loop_
_entity_poly.entity_id
_entity_poly.type
_entity_poly.pdbx_seq_one_letter_code
_entity_poly.pdbx_strand_id
1 'polypeptide(L)'
;MSATRTETTGQGVGLLCLASYLLSLSYGSTFLLSLLVSTRGGNEQDAGTIISLAMLSTVVAVLGSGHLADRLGSARAIALSALCLIAACLGFALVPGTGGGLMLCGLMLGLGWGAFYTLGPILVAERVAPQRRTHCFALLSGSMMSGIGSGPLVGKLASLFYLPVQTAFYAAALAAICGLLLFNHLAHQPRQLSSRVGISGRASALVLSSAARWPILMVGLGGAIFGGLGSFQTSYAAALGLDYSLFFIGFMSAAIGCRLLIAGWVVKRDAYRASCLLSGFIVLAVLALGWWVQDNLGYLLAAALLGVGYGLNYSVINGLAANQAPHGHTPQALLLFSLAYFLGVFGFPWLAGNLIVSGGTEAMFVALLVIALLNWLVSLVRLLGRWRARAVVMAN
;
A
#
# COMPACT_ATOMS: atom_id res chain seq x y z
N MET A 1 18.34 34.30 -20.78
CA MET A 1 16.88 34.16 -20.81
C MET A 1 16.48 33.30 -19.62
N SER A 2 15.96 33.93 -18.57
CA SER A 2 15.48 33.29 -17.35
C SER A 2 14.18 32.56 -17.67
N ALA A 3 14.20 31.23 -17.75
CA ALA A 3 12.98 30.44 -17.81
C ALA A 3 12.25 30.63 -16.46
N THR A 4 11.13 31.35 -16.47
CA THR A 4 10.20 31.48 -15.36
C THR A 4 9.80 30.07 -14.92
N ARG A 5 10.34 29.63 -13.76
CA ARG A 5 9.89 28.43 -13.08
C ARG A 5 8.40 28.62 -12.72
N THR A 6 7.51 28.07 -13.52
CA THR A 6 6.11 27.90 -13.13
C THR A 6 6.07 26.86 -12.00
N GLU A 7 6.21 27.33 -10.75
CA GLU A 7 5.94 26.52 -9.58
C GLU A 7 4.46 26.13 -9.61
N THR A 8 4.17 24.85 -9.42
CA THR A 8 2.79 24.41 -9.19
C THR A 8 2.25 25.18 -7.99
N THR A 9 1.23 25.97 -8.22
CA THR A 9 0.51 26.70 -7.18
C THR A 9 -0.05 25.69 -6.17
N GLY A 10 -0.33 26.11 -4.93
CA GLY A 10 -0.95 25.24 -3.92
C GLY A 10 -2.20 24.51 -4.42
N GLN A 11 -2.93 25.09 -5.38
CA GLN A 11 -4.06 24.48 -6.06
C GLN A 11 -3.69 23.23 -6.87
N GLY A 12 -2.53 23.22 -7.54
CA GLY A 12 -2.10 22.05 -8.32
C GLY A 12 -1.74 20.85 -7.45
N VAL A 13 -1.19 21.07 -6.25
CA VAL A 13 -0.91 19.99 -5.27
C VAL A 13 -2.22 19.47 -4.68
N GLY A 14 -3.17 20.34 -4.33
CA GLY A 14 -4.49 19.94 -3.83
C GLY A 14 -5.25 19.07 -4.85
N LEU A 15 -5.22 19.45 -6.13
CA LEU A 15 -5.85 18.70 -7.21
C LEU A 15 -5.19 17.30 -7.38
N LEU A 16 -3.86 17.22 -7.29
CA LEU A 16 -3.12 15.97 -7.33
C LEU A 16 -3.53 15.05 -6.16
N CYS A 17 -3.63 15.61 -4.94
CA CYS A 17 -4.04 14.88 -3.76
C CYS A 17 -5.48 14.36 -3.89
N LEU A 18 -6.41 15.17 -4.36
CA LEU A 18 -7.80 14.77 -4.60
C LEU A 18 -7.89 13.67 -5.66
N ALA A 19 -7.20 13.82 -6.78
CA ALA A 19 -7.17 12.81 -7.83
C ALA A 19 -6.59 11.49 -7.32
N SER A 20 -5.54 11.55 -6.50
CA SER A 20 -4.91 10.37 -5.88
C SER A 20 -5.82 9.70 -4.86
N TYR A 21 -6.55 10.47 -4.05
CA TYR A 21 -7.58 9.95 -3.14
C TYR A 21 -8.65 9.16 -3.91
N LEU A 22 -9.18 9.76 -4.98
CA LEU A 22 -10.25 9.16 -5.80
C LEU A 22 -9.80 7.87 -6.48
N LEU A 23 -8.59 7.82 -7.07
CA LEU A 23 -8.06 6.58 -7.63
C LEU A 23 -7.79 5.52 -6.57
N SER A 24 -7.34 5.92 -5.38
CA SER A 24 -7.01 4.99 -4.30
C SER A 24 -8.24 4.30 -3.70
N LEU A 25 -9.42 4.90 -3.83
CA LEU A 25 -10.67 4.29 -3.41
C LEU A 25 -10.97 3.01 -4.20
N SER A 26 -10.54 2.91 -5.47
CA SER A 26 -10.67 1.70 -6.28
C SER A 26 -9.89 0.51 -5.69
N TYR A 27 -8.67 0.75 -5.20
CA TYR A 27 -7.93 -0.30 -4.48
C TYR A 27 -8.58 -0.59 -3.11
N GLY A 28 -8.99 0.44 -2.37
CA GLY A 28 -9.66 0.28 -1.07
C GLY A 28 -10.94 -0.56 -1.14
N SER A 29 -11.72 -0.46 -2.23
CA SER A 29 -12.92 -1.27 -2.41
C SER A 29 -12.63 -2.78 -2.48
N THR A 30 -11.40 -3.19 -2.85
CA THR A 30 -11.01 -4.60 -2.91
C THR A 30 -10.95 -5.28 -1.54
N PHE A 31 -10.90 -4.51 -0.46
CA PHE A 31 -11.05 -5.06 0.90
C PHE A 31 -12.46 -5.57 1.21
N LEU A 32 -13.43 -5.27 0.33
CA LEU A 32 -14.76 -5.86 0.35
C LEU A 32 -14.88 -7.10 -0.56
N LEU A 33 -13.78 -7.51 -1.22
CA LEU A 33 -13.85 -8.58 -2.22
C LEU A 33 -14.22 -9.93 -1.60
N SER A 34 -13.74 -10.24 -0.40
CA SER A 34 -14.15 -11.44 0.34
C SER A 34 -15.66 -11.43 0.61
N LEU A 35 -16.24 -10.30 1.03
CA LEU A 35 -17.68 -10.14 1.19
C LEU A 35 -18.41 -10.27 -0.16
N LEU A 36 -17.91 -9.68 -1.24
CA LEU A 36 -18.51 -9.80 -2.57
C LEU A 36 -18.53 -11.25 -3.06
N VAL A 37 -17.42 -11.96 -2.91
CA VAL A 37 -17.25 -13.36 -3.32
C VAL A 37 -18.19 -14.26 -2.52
N SER A 38 -18.32 -14.05 -1.21
CA SER A 38 -19.24 -14.83 -0.36
C SER A 38 -20.71 -14.64 -0.77
N THR A 39 -21.13 -13.43 -1.15
CA THR A 39 -22.51 -13.19 -1.65
C THR A 39 -22.80 -13.89 -2.98
N ARG A 40 -21.75 -14.36 -3.69
CA ARG A 40 -21.85 -15.10 -4.96
C ARG A 40 -21.62 -16.61 -4.80
N GLY A 41 -21.58 -17.09 -3.56
CA GLY A 41 -21.40 -18.52 -3.25
C GLY A 41 -19.94 -19.01 -3.30
N GLY A 42 -18.96 -18.08 -3.37
CA GLY A 42 -17.54 -18.40 -3.25
C GLY A 42 -17.05 -18.32 -1.80
N ASN A 43 -15.76 -18.54 -1.61
CA ASN A 43 -15.09 -18.56 -0.32
C ASN A 43 -13.84 -17.66 -0.29
N GLU A 44 -13.11 -17.66 0.82
CA GLU A 44 -11.92 -16.86 1.03
C GLU A 44 -10.75 -17.25 0.12
N GLN A 45 -10.66 -18.52 -0.29
CA GLN A 45 -9.67 -18.97 -1.27
C GLN A 45 -9.90 -18.34 -2.64
N ASP A 46 -11.17 -18.24 -3.07
CA ASP A 46 -11.52 -17.55 -4.33
C ASP A 46 -11.14 -16.09 -4.27
N ALA A 47 -11.52 -15.39 -3.18
CA ALA A 47 -11.16 -13.99 -2.96
C ALA A 47 -9.65 -13.77 -2.94
N GLY A 48 -8.91 -14.61 -2.21
CA GLY A 48 -7.47 -14.58 -2.13
C GLY A 48 -6.80 -14.80 -3.49
N THR A 49 -7.32 -15.72 -4.29
CA THR A 49 -6.82 -16.01 -5.65
C THR A 49 -7.02 -14.80 -6.58
N ILE A 50 -8.21 -14.18 -6.57
CA ILE A 50 -8.52 -13.00 -7.38
C ILE A 50 -7.58 -11.84 -7.03
N ILE A 51 -7.38 -11.57 -5.74
CA ILE A 51 -6.48 -10.50 -5.27
C ILE A 51 -5.02 -10.81 -5.65
N SER A 52 -4.61 -12.07 -5.53
CA SER A 52 -3.21 -12.44 -5.78
C SER A 52 -2.83 -12.43 -7.25
N LEU A 53 -3.77 -12.57 -8.16
CA LEU A 53 -3.52 -12.36 -9.59
C LEU A 53 -3.11 -10.91 -9.90
N ALA A 54 -3.56 -9.95 -9.10
CA ALA A 54 -3.09 -8.57 -9.20
C ALA A 54 -1.57 -8.45 -9.00
N MET A 55 -0.92 -9.37 -8.28
CA MET A 55 0.54 -9.37 -8.11
C MET A 55 1.26 -9.47 -9.45
N LEU A 56 0.85 -10.41 -10.30
CA LEU A 56 1.52 -10.64 -11.59
C LEU A 56 1.45 -9.40 -12.48
N SER A 57 0.27 -8.82 -12.60
CA SER A 57 0.06 -7.63 -13.42
C SER A 57 0.69 -6.37 -12.81
N THR A 58 0.75 -6.26 -11.47
CA THR A 58 1.43 -5.17 -10.80
C THR A 58 2.93 -5.17 -11.07
N VAL A 59 3.58 -6.34 -11.07
CA VAL A 59 5.00 -6.44 -11.44
C VAL A 59 5.21 -5.91 -12.86
N VAL A 60 4.39 -6.33 -13.82
CA VAL A 60 4.45 -5.83 -15.19
C VAL A 60 4.24 -4.32 -15.26
N ALA A 61 3.25 -3.81 -14.52
CA ALA A 61 2.95 -2.38 -14.48
C ALA A 61 4.10 -1.55 -13.89
N VAL A 62 4.69 -1.99 -12.79
CA VAL A 62 5.82 -1.29 -12.13
C VAL A 62 7.03 -1.27 -13.06
N LEU A 63 7.37 -2.40 -13.69
CA LEU A 63 8.50 -2.49 -14.63
C LEU A 63 8.27 -1.66 -15.90
N GLY A 64 7.02 -1.62 -16.39
CA GLY A 64 6.64 -0.88 -17.61
C GLY A 64 6.34 0.59 -17.39
N SER A 65 6.09 1.03 -16.14
CA SER A 65 5.64 2.39 -15.83
C SER A 65 6.62 3.48 -16.25
N GLY A 66 7.93 3.22 -16.14
CA GLY A 66 8.97 4.14 -16.60
C GLY A 66 8.90 4.39 -18.11
N HIS A 67 8.78 3.35 -18.91
CA HIS A 67 8.64 3.47 -20.37
C HIS A 67 7.36 4.21 -20.76
N LEU A 68 6.26 3.94 -20.05
CA LEU A 68 4.98 4.60 -20.29
C LEU A 68 5.06 6.09 -19.94
N ALA A 69 5.70 6.43 -18.83
CA ALA A 69 5.93 7.83 -18.43
C ALA A 69 6.86 8.57 -19.39
N ASP A 70 7.89 7.92 -19.93
CA ASP A 70 8.79 8.51 -20.92
C ASP A 70 8.06 8.89 -22.21
N ARG A 71 7.13 8.05 -22.67
CA ARG A 71 6.38 8.27 -23.91
C ARG A 71 5.22 9.24 -23.75
N LEU A 72 4.42 9.09 -22.71
CA LEU A 72 3.16 9.83 -22.54
C LEU A 72 3.26 10.95 -21.50
N GLY A 73 4.27 10.89 -20.62
CA GLY A 73 4.34 11.69 -19.39
C GLY A 73 3.59 11.05 -18.23
N SER A 74 4.07 11.25 -17.00
CA SER A 74 3.56 10.57 -15.80
C SER A 74 2.07 10.78 -15.57
N ALA A 75 1.55 12.00 -15.79
CA ALA A 75 0.12 12.30 -15.57
C ALA A 75 -0.80 11.56 -16.58
N ARG A 76 -0.44 11.51 -17.88
CA ARG A 76 -1.20 10.76 -18.88
C ARG A 76 -1.09 9.26 -18.66
N ALA A 77 0.08 8.77 -18.26
CA ALA A 77 0.28 7.37 -17.94
C ALA A 77 -0.60 6.93 -16.75
N ILE A 78 -0.74 7.79 -15.72
CA ILE A 78 -1.68 7.56 -14.61
C ILE A 78 -3.13 7.60 -15.10
N ALA A 79 -3.50 8.57 -15.94
CA ALA A 79 -4.85 8.63 -16.51
C ALA A 79 -5.17 7.35 -17.32
N LEU A 80 -4.23 6.84 -18.10
CA LEU A 80 -4.40 5.57 -18.81
C LEU A 80 -4.54 4.38 -17.86
N SER A 81 -3.73 4.34 -16.78
CA SER A 81 -3.84 3.29 -15.77
C SER A 81 -5.17 3.31 -15.00
N ALA A 82 -5.79 4.49 -14.88
CA ALA A 82 -7.11 4.62 -14.27
C ALA A 82 -8.21 3.89 -15.07
N LEU A 83 -8.07 3.73 -16.38
CA LEU A 83 -9.00 2.91 -17.19
C LEU A 83 -9.01 1.45 -16.73
N CYS A 84 -7.84 0.92 -16.36
CA CYS A 84 -7.76 -0.44 -15.81
C CYS A 84 -8.44 -0.53 -14.44
N LEU A 85 -8.32 0.52 -13.59
CA LEU A 85 -9.01 0.57 -12.30
C LEU A 85 -10.52 0.67 -12.46
N ILE A 86 -11.00 1.48 -13.40
CA ILE A 86 -12.43 1.59 -13.75
C ILE A 86 -12.96 0.23 -14.21
N ALA A 87 -12.26 -0.40 -15.16
CA ALA A 87 -12.63 -1.72 -15.68
C ALA A 87 -12.66 -2.79 -14.57
N ALA A 88 -11.68 -2.78 -13.67
CA ALA A 88 -11.64 -3.68 -12.52
C ALA A 88 -12.85 -3.48 -11.60
N CYS A 89 -13.13 -2.24 -11.18
CA CYS A 89 -14.24 -1.94 -10.28
C CYS A 89 -15.60 -2.25 -10.92
N LEU A 90 -15.83 -1.87 -12.17
CA LEU A 90 -17.05 -2.22 -12.90
C LEU A 90 -17.17 -3.74 -13.08
N GLY A 91 -16.07 -4.41 -13.39
CA GLY A 91 -16.04 -5.85 -13.51
C GLY A 91 -16.38 -6.55 -12.18
N PHE A 92 -15.83 -6.13 -11.06
CA PHE A 92 -16.19 -6.65 -9.74
C PHE A 92 -17.69 -6.43 -9.43
N ALA A 93 -18.28 -5.31 -9.87
CA ALA A 93 -19.71 -5.07 -9.67
C ALA A 93 -20.59 -5.93 -10.58
N LEU A 94 -20.23 -6.09 -11.87
CA LEU A 94 -21.10 -6.59 -12.91
C LEU A 94 -20.90 -8.08 -13.26
N VAL A 95 -19.65 -8.59 -13.16
CA VAL A 95 -19.35 -9.97 -13.57
C VAL A 95 -19.95 -10.96 -12.56
N PRO A 96 -20.80 -11.89 -12.98
CA PRO A 96 -21.41 -12.88 -12.08
C PRO A 96 -20.42 -13.99 -11.70
N GLY A 97 -20.72 -14.68 -10.58
CA GLY A 97 -19.92 -15.81 -10.09
C GLY A 97 -18.55 -15.41 -9.55
N THR A 98 -17.66 -16.39 -9.40
CA THR A 98 -16.32 -16.24 -8.76
C THR A 98 -15.17 -16.66 -9.69
N GLY A 99 -15.46 -16.99 -10.95
CA GLY A 99 -14.50 -17.57 -11.88
C GLY A 99 -13.61 -16.57 -12.63
N GLY A 100 -13.18 -16.97 -13.83
CA GLY A 100 -12.18 -16.27 -14.64
C GLY A 100 -12.45 -14.80 -14.94
N GLY A 101 -13.73 -14.38 -14.97
CA GLY A 101 -14.10 -12.98 -15.15
C GLY A 101 -13.61 -12.10 -14.00
N LEU A 102 -13.78 -12.54 -12.74
CA LEU A 102 -13.25 -11.81 -11.58
C LEU A 102 -11.71 -11.88 -11.49
N MET A 103 -11.12 -12.97 -11.95
CA MET A 103 -9.67 -13.11 -12.06
C MET A 103 -9.09 -12.07 -13.05
N LEU A 104 -9.75 -11.84 -14.18
CA LEU A 104 -9.38 -10.78 -15.11
C LEU A 104 -9.51 -9.38 -14.48
N CYS A 105 -10.55 -9.15 -13.65
CA CYS A 105 -10.68 -7.90 -12.91
C CYS A 105 -9.51 -7.72 -11.92
N GLY A 106 -9.03 -8.78 -11.26
CA GLY A 106 -7.83 -8.76 -10.43
C GLY A 106 -6.58 -8.35 -11.22
N LEU A 107 -6.39 -8.90 -12.43
CA LEU A 107 -5.29 -8.48 -13.31
C LEU A 107 -5.41 -7.01 -13.72
N MET A 108 -6.59 -6.51 -14.07
CA MET A 108 -6.81 -5.10 -14.41
C MET A 108 -6.52 -4.19 -13.20
N LEU A 109 -6.93 -4.61 -12.00
CA LEU A 109 -6.61 -3.91 -10.76
C LEU A 109 -5.10 -3.74 -10.57
N GLY A 110 -4.34 -4.84 -10.70
CA GLY A 110 -2.90 -4.82 -10.52
C GLY A 110 -2.17 -3.93 -11.54
N LEU A 111 -2.60 -3.97 -12.82
CA LEU A 111 -2.07 -3.08 -13.86
C LEU A 111 -2.31 -1.61 -13.49
N GLY A 112 -3.55 -1.26 -13.16
CA GLY A 112 -3.92 0.11 -12.85
C GLY A 112 -3.26 0.63 -11.57
N TRP A 113 -3.34 -0.15 -10.49
CA TRP A 113 -2.81 0.23 -9.19
C TRP A 113 -1.28 0.30 -9.19
N GLY A 114 -0.60 -0.69 -9.78
CA GLY A 114 0.86 -0.74 -9.85
C GLY A 114 1.45 0.45 -10.60
N ALA A 115 0.87 0.81 -11.75
CA ALA A 115 1.29 1.98 -12.51
C ALA A 115 1.03 3.29 -11.76
N PHE A 116 -0.18 3.48 -11.22
CA PHE A 116 -0.53 4.68 -10.47
C PHE A 116 0.37 4.88 -9.23
N TYR A 117 0.53 3.84 -8.41
CA TYR A 117 1.34 3.91 -7.18
C TYR A 117 2.81 4.25 -7.47
N THR A 118 3.36 3.72 -8.58
CA THR A 118 4.75 3.99 -8.99
C THR A 118 4.90 5.39 -9.58
N LEU A 119 3.96 5.83 -10.39
CA LEU A 119 4.05 7.10 -11.11
C LEU A 119 3.62 8.31 -10.28
N GLY A 120 2.82 8.12 -9.22
CA GLY A 120 2.37 9.21 -8.35
C GLY A 120 3.52 10.03 -7.75
N PRO A 121 4.48 9.40 -7.06
CA PRO A 121 5.67 10.08 -6.55
C PRO A 121 6.54 10.71 -7.66
N ILE A 122 6.66 10.07 -8.82
CA ILE A 122 7.39 10.61 -9.96
C ILE A 122 6.72 11.92 -10.44
N LEU A 123 5.40 11.92 -10.55
CA LEU A 123 4.63 13.11 -10.93
C LEU A 123 4.82 14.28 -9.95
N VAL A 124 4.90 13.99 -8.64
CA VAL A 124 5.26 15.01 -7.63
C VAL A 124 6.67 15.54 -7.88
N ALA A 125 7.64 14.65 -8.12
CA ALA A 125 9.03 15.05 -8.39
C ALA A 125 9.19 15.89 -9.67
N GLU A 126 8.35 15.65 -10.69
CA GLU A 126 8.32 16.41 -11.94
C GLU A 126 7.73 17.81 -11.78
N ARG A 127 6.87 18.04 -10.79
CA ARG A 127 6.06 19.26 -10.68
C ARG A 127 6.39 20.15 -9.50
N VAL A 128 7.04 19.60 -8.49
CA VAL A 128 7.27 20.30 -7.22
C VAL A 128 8.75 20.60 -7.04
N ALA A 129 9.07 21.83 -6.64
CA ALA A 129 10.43 22.23 -6.33
C ALA A 129 11.06 21.32 -5.25
N PRO A 130 12.38 21.00 -5.32
CA PRO A 130 13.05 20.04 -4.43
C PRO A 130 12.80 20.31 -2.93
N GLN A 131 12.73 21.59 -2.52
CA GLN A 131 12.53 22.01 -1.14
C GLN A 131 11.17 21.63 -0.58
N ARG A 132 10.14 21.51 -1.43
CA ARG A 132 8.75 21.19 -1.06
C ARG A 132 8.37 19.73 -1.29
N ARG A 133 9.22 18.95 -1.96
CA ARG A 133 8.93 17.56 -2.36
C ARG A 133 8.57 16.67 -1.18
N THR A 134 9.33 16.74 -0.08
CA THR A 134 9.08 15.92 1.13
C THR A 134 7.66 16.14 1.68
N HIS A 135 7.23 17.41 1.78
CA HIS A 135 5.89 17.74 2.22
C HIS A 135 4.83 17.22 1.24
N CYS A 136 5.03 17.42 -0.06
CA CYS A 136 4.08 16.96 -1.08
C CYS A 136 4.00 15.43 -1.18
N PHE A 137 5.10 14.70 -0.96
CA PHE A 137 5.08 13.23 -0.85
C PHE A 137 4.27 12.76 0.37
N ALA A 138 4.38 13.44 1.51
CA ALA A 138 3.57 13.13 2.68
C ALA A 138 2.08 13.35 2.43
N LEU A 139 1.71 14.47 1.78
CA LEU A 139 0.33 14.76 1.39
C LEU A 139 -0.21 13.74 0.38
N LEU A 140 0.57 13.41 -0.66
CA LEU A 140 0.21 12.35 -1.62
C LEU A 140 -0.05 11.02 -0.91
N SER A 141 0.89 10.59 -0.08
CA SER A 141 0.77 9.33 0.66
C SER A 141 -0.43 9.32 1.60
N GLY A 142 -0.68 10.44 2.30
CA GLY A 142 -1.86 10.61 3.14
C GLY A 142 -3.16 10.52 2.36
N SER A 143 -3.25 11.19 1.20
CA SER A 143 -4.40 11.14 0.32
C SER A 143 -4.67 9.74 -0.22
N MET A 144 -3.61 9.03 -0.64
CA MET A 144 -3.73 7.65 -1.11
C MET A 144 -4.25 6.73 0.02
N MET A 145 -3.68 6.82 1.23
CA MET A 145 -4.12 6.02 2.37
C MET A 145 -5.56 6.34 2.78
N SER A 146 -5.95 7.62 2.72
CA SER A 146 -7.35 8.03 2.98
C SER A 146 -8.31 7.41 1.95
N GLY A 147 -7.94 7.42 0.67
CA GLY A 147 -8.74 6.78 -0.38
C GLY A 147 -8.88 5.27 -0.18
N ILE A 148 -7.77 4.59 0.15
CA ILE A 148 -7.78 3.16 0.47
C ILE A 148 -8.72 2.86 1.64
N GLY A 149 -8.62 3.61 2.74
CA GLY A 149 -9.46 3.43 3.91
C GLY A 149 -10.95 3.74 3.67
N SER A 150 -11.24 4.64 2.73
CA SER A 150 -12.63 5.01 2.39
C SER A 150 -13.37 3.90 1.64
N GLY A 151 -12.69 2.99 0.93
CA GLY A 151 -13.34 1.91 0.19
C GLY A 151 -14.26 1.05 1.07
N PRO A 152 -13.75 0.41 2.15
CA PRO A 152 -14.56 -0.36 3.08
C PRO A 152 -15.67 0.46 3.77
N LEU A 153 -15.41 1.76 4.04
CA LEU A 153 -16.40 2.65 4.66
C LEU A 153 -17.58 2.94 3.73
N VAL A 154 -17.31 3.07 2.41
CA VAL A 154 -18.39 3.18 1.40
C VAL A 154 -19.23 1.89 1.40
N GLY A 155 -18.61 0.71 1.52
CA GLY A 155 -19.34 -0.55 1.65
C GLY A 155 -20.19 -0.61 2.91
N LYS A 156 -19.65 -0.14 4.04
CA LYS A 156 -20.42 -0.04 5.29
C LYS A 156 -21.59 0.93 5.16
N LEU A 157 -21.36 2.09 4.57
CA LEU A 157 -22.41 3.07 4.31
C LEU A 157 -23.52 2.48 3.43
N ALA A 158 -23.15 1.78 2.34
CA ALA A 158 -24.12 1.10 1.49
C ALA A 158 -24.96 0.09 2.29
N SER A 159 -24.36 -0.69 3.18
CA SER A 159 -25.07 -1.67 4.00
C SER A 159 -26.07 -1.04 4.97
N LEU A 160 -25.81 0.17 5.49
CA LEU A 160 -26.74 0.92 6.34
C LEU A 160 -28.01 1.35 5.58
N PHE A 161 -27.92 1.50 4.26
CA PHE A 161 -29.08 1.79 3.39
C PHE A 161 -29.62 0.52 2.71
N TYR A 162 -29.27 -0.65 3.20
CA TYR A 162 -29.69 -1.96 2.65
C TYR A 162 -29.32 -2.15 1.17
N LEU A 163 -28.27 -1.44 0.69
CA LEU A 163 -27.77 -1.59 -0.66
C LEU A 163 -26.76 -2.75 -0.74
N PRO A 164 -26.69 -3.44 -1.89
CA PRO A 164 -25.76 -4.55 -2.07
C PRO A 164 -24.31 -4.07 -2.08
N VAL A 165 -23.37 -4.96 -1.73
CA VAL A 165 -21.93 -4.67 -1.67
C VAL A 165 -21.36 -4.15 -3.00
N GLN A 166 -21.96 -4.53 -4.13
CA GLN A 166 -21.63 -4.03 -5.48
C GLN A 166 -21.68 -2.51 -5.59
N THR A 167 -22.52 -1.85 -4.77
CA THR A 167 -22.64 -0.39 -4.72
C THR A 167 -21.31 0.28 -4.39
N ALA A 168 -20.49 -0.32 -3.52
CA ALA A 168 -19.18 0.18 -3.20
C ALA A 168 -18.22 0.15 -4.41
N PHE A 169 -18.32 -0.88 -5.24
CA PHE A 169 -17.52 -0.99 -6.46
C PHE A 169 -17.99 -0.02 -7.55
N TYR A 170 -19.31 0.24 -7.67
CA TYR A 170 -19.81 1.31 -8.55
C TYR A 170 -19.33 2.69 -8.09
N ALA A 171 -19.38 2.97 -6.78
CA ALA A 171 -18.85 4.22 -6.23
C ALA A 171 -17.36 4.37 -6.48
N ALA A 172 -16.60 3.27 -6.33
CA ALA A 172 -15.17 3.24 -6.63
C ALA A 172 -14.86 3.46 -8.12
N ALA A 173 -15.66 2.89 -9.03
CA ALA A 173 -15.55 3.14 -10.45
C ALA A 173 -15.82 4.60 -10.80
N LEU A 174 -16.87 5.20 -10.23
CA LEU A 174 -17.18 6.61 -10.42
C LEU A 174 -16.06 7.52 -9.90
N ALA A 175 -15.52 7.22 -8.72
CA ALA A 175 -14.37 7.93 -8.17
C ALA A 175 -13.15 7.81 -9.08
N ALA A 176 -12.88 6.60 -9.63
CA ALA A 176 -11.79 6.40 -10.57
C ALA A 176 -11.98 7.15 -11.89
N ILE A 177 -13.22 7.30 -12.38
CA ILE A 177 -13.55 8.16 -13.55
C ILE A 177 -13.22 9.62 -13.23
N CYS A 178 -13.65 10.13 -12.08
CA CYS A 178 -13.31 11.48 -11.65
C CYS A 178 -11.78 11.67 -11.52
N GLY A 179 -11.09 10.69 -10.93
CA GLY A 179 -9.63 10.68 -10.84
C GLY A 179 -8.94 10.71 -12.20
N LEU A 180 -9.43 9.90 -13.16
CA LEU A 180 -8.96 9.90 -14.55
C LEU A 180 -9.07 11.31 -15.17
N LEU A 181 -10.23 11.94 -15.05
CA LEU A 181 -10.47 13.29 -15.60
C LEU A 181 -9.52 14.31 -14.99
N LEU A 182 -9.31 14.26 -13.67
CA LEU A 182 -8.39 15.14 -12.96
C LEU A 182 -6.93 14.92 -13.38
N PHE A 183 -6.47 13.66 -13.51
CA PHE A 183 -5.12 13.37 -13.99
C PHE A 183 -4.94 13.76 -15.47
N ASN A 184 -5.97 13.61 -16.30
CA ASN A 184 -5.94 14.08 -17.67
C ASN A 184 -5.87 15.62 -17.72
N HIS A 185 -6.62 16.34 -16.89
CA HIS A 185 -6.48 17.79 -16.74
C HIS A 185 -5.06 18.18 -16.30
N LEU A 186 -4.51 17.50 -15.30
CA LEU A 186 -3.13 17.70 -14.87
C LEU A 186 -2.12 17.44 -16.01
N ALA A 187 -2.39 16.53 -16.94
CA ALA A 187 -1.49 16.20 -18.05
C ALA A 187 -1.27 17.36 -19.05
N HIS A 188 -2.18 18.33 -19.10
CA HIS A 188 -2.03 19.50 -19.95
C HIS A 188 -1.19 20.63 -19.33
N GLN A 189 -0.80 20.50 -18.07
CA GLN A 189 0.06 21.47 -17.37
C GLN A 189 1.55 21.24 -17.70
N PRO A 190 2.39 22.32 -17.68
CA PRO A 190 3.82 22.21 -17.93
C PRO A 190 4.50 21.21 -16.98
N ARG A 191 5.47 20.45 -17.50
CA ARG A 191 6.25 19.48 -16.75
C ARG A 191 7.74 19.76 -16.83
N GLN A 192 8.50 19.37 -15.79
CA GLN A 192 9.95 19.26 -15.87
C GLN A 192 10.29 17.82 -16.30
N LEU A 193 11.20 17.68 -17.26
CA LEU A 193 11.71 16.35 -17.64
C LEU A 193 12.51 15.79 -16.45
N SER A 194 12.06 14.66 -15.92
CA SER A 194 12.78 13.90 -14.91
C SER A 194 13.82 13.01 -15.56
N SER A 195 14.94 12.80 -14.86
CA SER A 195 15.96 11.87 -15.33
C SER A 195 15.39 10.43 -15.35
N ARG A 196 15.65 9.72 -16.43
CA ARG A 196 15.21 8.33 -16.63
C ARG A 196 15.79 7.42 -15.55
N VAL A 197 14.93 6.66 -14.89
CA VAL A 197 15.36 5.58 -13.99
C VAL A 197 15.19 4.26 -14.75
N GLY A 198 16.24 3.85 -15.46
CA GLY A 198 16.27 2.54 -16.13
C GLY A 198 16.42 1.43 -15.10
N ILE A 199 15.61 0.37 -15.24
CA ILE A 199 15.77 -0.85 -14.44
C ILE A 199 16.83 -1.71 -15.10
N SER A 200 17.89 -2.04 -14.35
CA SER A 200 18.94 -2.95 -14.79
C SER A 200 19.03 -4.15 -13.84
N GLY A 201 19.04 -5.37 -14.40
CA GLY A 201 19.19 -6.60 -13.62
C GLY A 201 20.48 -6.60 -12.79
N ARG A 202 21.59 -6.06 -13.36
CA ARG A 202 22.87 -5.93 -12.67
C ARG A 202 22.79 -4.95 -11.49
N ALA A 203 22.10 -3.82 -11.66
CA ALA A 203 21.88 -2.85 -10.59
C ALA A 203 20.97 -3.41 -9.49
N SER A 204 19.96 -4.18 -9.85
CA SER A 204 19.08 -4.88 -8.88
C SER A 204 19.86 -5.90 -8.06
N ALA A 205 20.72 -6.71 -8.68
CA ALA A 205 21.58 -7.67 -7.98
C ALA A 205 22.54 -6.95 -7.01
N LEU A 206 23.12 -5.81 -7.42
CA LEU A 206 24.00 -5.00 -6.57
C LEU A 206 23.25 -4.45 -5.34
N VAL A 207 22.03 -3.96 -5.51
CA VAL A 207 21.19 -3.49 -4.38
C VAL A 207 20.85 -4.64 -3.44
N LEU A 208 20.46 -5.81 -3.96
CA LEU A 208 20.12 -6.98 -3.15
C LEU A 208 21.34 -7.61 -2.45
N SER A 209 22.56 -7.38 -2.93
CA SER A 209 23.79 -7.76 -2.23
C SER A 209 24.19 -6.76 -1.13
N SER A 210 23.61 -5.55 -1.12
CA SER A 210 23.91 -4.49 -0.15
C SER A 210 23.06 -4.60 1.14
N ALA A 211 23.30 -3.68 2.08
CA ALA A 211 22.51 -3.57 3.31
C ALA A 211 21.04 -3.19 3.05
N ALA A 212 20.72 -2.62 1.88
CA ALA A 212 19.35 -2.26 1.48
C ALA A 212 18.41 -3.48 1.33
N ARG A 213 18.96 -4.70 1.16
CA ARG A 213 18.15 -5.94 1.11
C ARG A 213 17.26 -6.13 2.33
N TRP A 214 17.71 -5.71 3.51
CA TRP A 214 16.96 -5.91 4.74
C TRP A 214 15.68 -5.06 4.83
N PRO A 215 15.73 -3.72 4.64
CA PRO A 215 14.47 -2.95 4.58
C PRO A 215 13.58 -3.34 3.39
N ILE A 216 14.14 -3.85 2.28
CA ILE A 216 13.37 -4.40 1.16
C ILE A 216 12.64 -5.68 1.60
N LEU A 217 13.29 -6.59 2.33
CA LEU A 217 12.64 -7.76 2.92
C LEU A 217 11.55 -7.35 3.91
N MET A 218 11.87 -6.42 4.81
CA MET A 218 10.94 -5.96 5.85
C MET A 218 9.66 -5.33 5.27
N VAL A 219 9.74 -4.59 4.16
CA VAL A 219 8.54 -4.03 3.53
C VAL A 219 7.70 -5.11 2.87
N GLY A 220 8.30 -6.16 2.31
CA GLY A 220 7.58 -7.32 1.79
C GLY A 220 6.80 -8.05 2.88
N LEU A 221 7.45 -8.33 4.01
CA LEU A 221 6.79 -8.93 5.18
C LEU A 221 5.67 -8.03 5.73
N GLY A 222 5.91 -6.72 5.84
CA GLY A 222 4.89 -5.73 6.21
C GLY A 222 3.72 -5.70 5.22
N GLY A 223 4.02 -5.76 3.92
CA GLY A 223 3.02 -5.86 2.86
C GLY A 223 2.14 -7.10 3.00
N ALA A 224 2.71 -8.25 3.35
CA ALA A 224 1.97 -9.47 3.59
C ALA A 224 0.98 -9.33 4.77
N ILE A 225 1.41 -8.68 5.87
CA ILE A 225 0.54 -8.40 7.02
C ILE A 225 -0.62 -7.49 6.59
N PHE A 226 -0.31 -6.40 5.89
CA PHE A 226 -1.33 -5.45 5.42
C PHE A 226 -2.31 -6.08 4.43
N GLY A 227 -1.79 -6.82 3.43
CA GLY A 227 -2.61 -7.50 2.42
C GLY A 227 -3.49 -8.59 3.03
N GLY A 228 -2.95 -9.41 3.92
CA GLY A 228 -3.69 -10.48 4.59
C GLY A 228 -4.79 -9.94 5.49
N LEU A 229 -4.45 -9.02 6.40
CA LEU A 229 -5.43 -8.42 7.29
C LEU A 229 -6.48 -7.62 6.50
N GLY A 230 -6.07 -6.74 5.59
CA GLY A 230 -7.00 -5.90 4.82
C GLY A 230 -8.00 -6.72 4.00
N SER A 231 -7.57 -7.80 3.38
CA SER A 231 -8.41 -8.60 2.47
C SER A 231 -9.49 -9.41 3.17
N PHE A 232 -9.31 -9.81 4.44
CA PHE A 232 -10.20 -10.74 5.13
C PHE A 232 -10.86 -10.18 6.39
N GLN A 233 -10.81 -8.85 6.62
CA GLN A 233 -11.46 -8.25 7.79
C GLN A 233 -12.97 -8.38 7.76
N THR A 234 -13.60 -8.42 6.59
CA THR A 234 -15.05 -8.65 6.49
C THR A 234 -15.43 -10.04 6.96
N SER A 235 -14.69 -11.08 6.58
CA SER A 235 -14.91 -12.45 7.04
C SER A 235 -14.57 -12.62 8.53
N TYR A 236 -13.44 -12.07 8.98
CA TYR A 236 -13.02 -12.13 10.37
C TYR A 236 -14.02 -11.43 11.31
N ALA A 237 -14.42 -10.21 10.99
CA ALA A 237 -15.39 -9.47 11.78
C ALA A 237 -16.76 -10.17 11.82
N ALA A 238 -17.21 -10.72 10.68
CA ALA A 238 -18.47 -11.47 10.62
C ALA A 238 -18.45 -12.71 11.52
N ALA A 239 -17.32 -13.44 11.56
CA ALA A 239 -17.16 -14.62 12.42
C ALA A 239 -17.25 -14.28 13.93
N LEU A 240 -16.86 -13.07 14.33
CA LEU A 240 -16.89 -12.61 15.72
C LEU A 240 -18.07 -11.68 16.06
N GLY A 241 -18.96 -11.39 15.11
CA GLY A 241 -20.05 -10.43 15.29
C GLY A 241 -19.60 -8.98 15.45
N LEU A 242 -18.44 -8.61 14.91
CA LEU A 242 -17.84 -7.28 14.98
C LEU A 242 -18.16 -6.44 13.75
N ASP A 243 -18.00 -5.11 13.88
CA ASP A 243 -18.10 -4.20 12.76
C ASP A 243 -16.75 -4.05 12.04
N TYR A 244 -16.61 -4.64 10.85
CA TYR A 244 -15.38 -4.62 10.06
C TYR A 244 -14.87 -3.19 9.75
N SER A 245 -15.79 -2.20 9.69
CA SER A 245 -15.40 -0.82 9.37
C SER A 245 -14.49 -0.20 10.44
N LEU A 246 -14.61 -0.66 11.68
CA LEU A 246 -13.78 -0.18 12.80
C LEU A 246 -12.30 -0.51 12.63
N PHE A 247 -11.98 -1.65 11.99
CA PHE A 247 -10.60 -1.96 11.65
C PHE A 247 -10.01 -0.89 10.73
N PHE A 248 -10.73 -0.54 9.66
CA PHE A 248 -10.25 0.44 8.69
C PHE A 248 -10.20 1.85 9.29
N ILE A 249 -11.19 2.23 10.11
CA ILE A 249 -11.18 3.52 10.84
C ILE A 249 -9.97 3.59 11.77
N GLY A 250 -9.77 2.60 12.65
CA GLY A 250 -8.67 2.59 13.61
C GLY A 250 -7.31 2.57 12.93
N PHE A 251 -7.11 1.62 12.01
CA PHE A 251 -5.86 1.46 11.29
C PHE A 251 -5.49 2.69 10.46
N MET A 252 -6.40 3.17 9.60
CA MET A 252 -6.10 4.27 8.69
C MET A 252 -5.95 5.60 9.40
N SER A 253 -6.82 5.91 10.39
CA SER A 253 -6.70 7.14 11.18
C SER A 253 -5.38 7.20 11.95
N ALA A 254 -4.97 6.09 12.59
CA ALA A 254 -3.70 6.02 13.28
C ALA A 254 -2.51 6.09 12.32
N ALA A 255 -2.53 5.35 11.20
CA ALA A 255 -1.45 5.36 10.22
C ALA A 255 -1.27 6.73 9.56
N ILE A 256 -2.36 7.40 9.18
CA ILE A 256 -2.33 8.73 8.57
C ILE A 256 -1.92 9.77 9.61
N GLY A 257 -2.58 9.79 10.78
CA GLY A 257 -2.29 10.74 11.87
C GLY A 257 -0.84 10.68 12.31
N CYS A 258 -0.31 9.48 12.57
CA CYS A 258 1.09 9.31 12.95
C CYS A 258 2.05 9.74 11.83
N ARG A 259 1.74 9.44 10.57
CA ARG A 259 2.58 9.83 9.44
C ARG A 259 2.64 11.34 9.25
N LEU A 260 1.54 12.04 9.41
CA LEU A 260 1.49 13.49 9.25
C LEU A 260 2.07 14.24 10.46
N LEU A 261 1.83 13.76 11.70
CA LEU A 261 2.15 14.48 12.92
C LEU A 261 3.49 14.04 13.53
N ILE A 262 3.84 12.76 13.47
CA ILE A 262 4.91 12.16 14.26
C ILE A 262 6.09 11.72 13.40
N ALA A 263 5.90 11.37 12.11
CA ALA A 263 6.96 10.82 11.27
C ALA A 263 8.20 11.72 11.19
N GLY A 264 8.03 13.04 11.12
CA GLY A 264 9.16 13.99 11.09
C GLY A 264 10.02 13.96 12.36
N TRP A 265 9.42 13.64 13.51
CA TRP A 265 10.14 13.47 14.77
C TRP A 265 10.83 12.10 14.88
N VAL A 266 10.14 11.04 14.45
CA VAL A 266 10.66 9.66 14.47
C VAL A 266 11.88 9.51 13.56
N VAL A 267 11.84 10.09 12.37
CA VAL A 267 12.95 10.02 11.38
C VAL A 267 14.23 10.71 11.89
N LYS A 268 14.11 11.71 12.78
CA LYS A 268 15.26 12.37 13.45
C LYS A 268 15.91 11.49 14.53
N ARG A 269 15.26 10.43 14.98
CA ARG A 269 15.77 9.48 15.97
C ARG A 269 16.60 8.37 15.32
N ASP A 270 17.12 7.46 16.13
CA ASP A 270 17.81 6.27 15.61
C ASP A 270 16.83 5.37 14.85
N ALA A 271 16.94 5.33 13.52
CA ALA A 271 16.03 4.60 12.64
C ALA A 271 15.97 3.09 12.96
N TYR A 272 17.05 2.50 13.49
CA TYR A 272 17.06 1.07 13.85
C TYR A 272 16.26 0.82 15.12
N ARG A 273 16.39 1.70 16.14
CA ARG A 273 15.58 1.64 17.36
C ARG A 273 14.11 1.87 17.05
N ALA A 274 13.82 2.88 16.24
CA ALA A 274 12.44 3.18 15.83
C ALA A 274 11.82 2.00 15.09
N SER A 275 12.51 1.42 14.10
CA SER A 275 12.01 0.27 13.35
C SER A 275 11.79 -0.96 14.25
N CYS A 276 12.67 -1.22 15.22
CA CYS A 276 12.52 -2.34 16.15
C CYS A 276 11.28 -2.18 17.05
N LEU A 277 11.07 -0.99 17.62
CA LEU A 277 9.90 -0.69 18.45
C LEU A 277 8.59 -0.77 17.65
N LEU A 278 8.57 -0.17 16.45
CA LEU A 278 7.38 -0.14 15.60
C LEU A 278 7.03 -1.54 15.07
N SER A 279 8.04 -2.35 14.74
CA SER A 279 7.81 -3.76 14.39
C SER A 279 7.27 -4.57 15.58
N GLY A 280 7.70 -4.25 16.81
CA GLY A 280 7.12 -4.81 18.03
C GLY A 280 5.64 -4.45 18.21
N PHE A 281 5.24 -3.21 17.90
CA PHE A 281 3.81 -2.82 17.90
C PHE A 281 3.00 -3.60 16.87
N ILE A 282 3.58 -3.92 15.70
CA ILE A 282 2.92 -4.77 14.70
C ILE A 282 2.69 -6.18 15.27
N VAL A 283 3.70 -6.78 15.95
CA VAL A 283 3.55 -8.10 16.60
C VAL A 283 2.43 -8.06 17.65
N LEU A 284 2.43 -7.06 18.53
CA LEU A 284 1.40 -6.90 19.57
C LEU A 284 0.01 -6.70 18.96
N ALA A 285 -0.10 -5.94 17.87
CA ALA A 285 -1.37 -5.72 17.20
C ALA A 285 -1.91 -7.00 16.55
N VAL A 286 -1.05 -7.81 15.90
CA VAL A 286 -1.44 -9.11 15.32
C VAL A 286 -1.86 -10.09 16.43
N LEU A 287 -1.14 -10.13 17.56
CA LEU A 287 -1.54 -10.92 18.73
C LEU A 287 -2.89 -10.47 19.27
N ALA A 288 -3.10 -9.15 19.42
CA ALA A 288 -4.36 -8.62 19.92
C ALA A 288 -5.53 -8.98 18.99
N LEU A 289 -5.37 -8.76 17.68
CA LEU A 289 -6.39 -9.10 16.69
C LEU A 289 -6.69 -10.60 16.66
N GLY A 290 -5.68 -11.46 16.74
CA GLY A 290 -5.86 -12.90 16.62
C GLY A 290 -6.50 -13.57 17.86
N TRP A 291 -6.21 -13.03 19.08
CA TRP A 291 -6.57 -13.78 20.29
C TRP A 291 -7.19 -12.97 21.43
N TRP A 292 -7.12 -11.63 21.40
CA TRP A 292 -7.60 -10.81 22.54
C TRP A 292 -8.80 -9.94 22.23
N VAL A 293 -9.14 -9.74 20.95
CA VAL A 293 -10.30 -8.96 20.53
C VAL A 293 -11.58 -9.76 20.83
N GLN A 294 -12.47 -9.15 21.62
CA GLN A 294 -13.78 -9.72 21.97
C GLN A 294 -14.94 -8.75 21.68
N ASP A 295 -14.64 -7.47 21.50
CA ASP A 295 -15.62 -6.42 21.27
C ASP A 295 -15.14 -5.39 20.24
N ASN A 296 -16.04 -4.51 19.85
CA ASN A 296 -15.76 -3.47 18.86
C ASN A 296 -14.70 -2.45 19.32
N LEU A 297 -14.62 -2.16 20.62
CA LEU A 297 -13.61 -1.21 21.14
C LEU A 297 -12.22 -1.83 21.10
N GLY A 298 -12.05 -3.06 21.57
CA GLY A 298 -10.80 -3.80 21.49
C GLY A 298 -10.34 -3.97 20.04
N TYR A 299 -11.27 -4.23 19.13
CA TYR A 299 -11.00 -4.33 17.70
C TYR A 299 -10.47 -3.01 17.10
N LEU A 300 -11.12 -1.89 17.41
CA LEU A 300 -10.69 -0.55 17.01
C LEU A 300 -9.29 -0.22 17.56
N LEU A 301 -9.04 -0.50 18.84
CA LEU A 301 -7.75 -0.21 19.48
C LEU A 301 -6.61 -1.08 18.94
N ALA A 302 -6.86 -2.37 18.72
CA ALA A 302 -5.87 -3.28 18.11
C ALA A 302 -5.54 -2.85 16.67
N ALA A 303 -6.55 -2.45 15.89
CA ALA A 303 -6.37 -1.89 14.56
C ALA A 303 -5.59 -0.56 14.58
N ALA A 304 -5.87 0.33 15.53
CA ALA A 304 -5.14 1.58 15.71
C ALA A 304 -3.66 1.32 16.09
N LEU A 305 -3.38 0.36 16.97
CA LEU A 305 -2.02 -0.05 17.32
C LEU A 305 -1.26 -0.56 16.09
N LEU A 306 -1.93 -1.36 15.24
CA LEU A 306 -1.37 -1.79 13.95
C LEU A 306 -1.07 -0.57 13.06
N GLY A 307 -1.98 0.40 13.00
CA GLY A 307 -1.82 1.63 12.21
C GLY A 307 -0.60 2.46 12.65
N VAL A 308 -0.37 2.60 13.95
CA VAL A 308 0.84 3.26 14.49
C VAL A 308 2.10 2.50 14.08
N GLY A 309 2.14 1.20 14.37
CA GLY A 309 3.31 0.36 14.09
C GLY A 309 3.63 0.33 12.59
N TYR A 310 2.66 -0.01 11.77
CA TYR A 310 2.82 -0.14 10.33
C TYR A 310 3.07 1.20 9.63
N GLY A 311 2.25 2.21 9.94
CA GLY A 311 2.28 3.50 9.24
C GLY A 311 3.61 4.23 9.40
N LEU A 312 4.17 4.25 10.62
CA LEU A 312 5.47 4.86 10.90
C LEU A 312 6.62 3.99 10.43
N ASN A 313 6.57 2.66 10.65
CA ASN A 313 7.65 1.75 10.25
C ASN A 313 7.89 1.77 8.75
N TYR A 314 6.83 1.81 7.94
CA TYR A 314 6.96 1.95 6.49
C TYR A 314 7.83 3.15 6.10
N SER A 315 7.63 4.30 6.74
CA SER A 315 8.42 5.51 6.46
C SER A 315 9.88 5.36 6.90
N VAL A 316 10.12 4.72 8.05
CA VAL A 316 11.48 4.48 8.58
C VAL A 316 12.25 3.52 7.69
N ILE A 317 11.67 2.37 7.32
CA ILE A 317 12.36 1.37 6.49
C ILE A 317 12.54 1.84 5.05
N ASN A 318 11.64 2.69 4.52
CA ASN A 318 11.82 3.34 3.22
C ASN A 318 13.07 4.24 3.23
N GLY A 319 13.22 5.07 4.28
CA GLY A 319 14.43 5.88 4.48
C GLY A 319 15.69 5.03 4.63
N LEU A 320 15.62 3.90 5.35
CA LEU A 320 16.73 2.96 5.46
C LEU A 320 17.09 2.31 4.11
N ALA A 321 16.11 1.95 3.29
CA ALA A 321 16.35 1.39 1.95
C ALA A 321 17.08 2.40 1.06
N ALA A 322 16.64 3.65 1.07
CA ALA A 322 17.27 4.74 0.31
C ALA A 322 18.70 5.01 0.76
N ASN A 323 18.95 5.10 2.08
CA ASN A 323 20.24 5.46 2.65
C ASN A 323 21.27 4.31 2.62
N GLN A 324 20.84 3.06 2.51
CA GLN A 324 21.70 1.88 2.45
C GLN A 324 21.91 1.35 1.04
N ALA A 325 21.30 2.00 0.06
CA ALA A 325 21.54 1.70 -1.34
C ALA A 325 22.98 2.02 -1.73
N PRO A 326 23.62 1.22 -2.61
CA PRO A 326 24.92 1.54 -3.18
C PRO A 326 24.89 2.91 -3.87
N HIS A 327 26.04 3.58 -3.94
CA HIS A 327 26.14 4.91 -4.51
C HIS A 327 25.56 4.98 -5.93
N GLY A 328 24.68 5.93 -6.19
CA GLY A 328 23.98 6.08 -7.48
C GLY A 328 22.81 5.12 -7.73
N HIS A 329 22.50 4.18 -6.82
CA HIS A 329 21.48 3.14 -7.01
C HIS A 329 20.23 3.32 -6.11
N THR A 330 20.07 4.49 -5.47
CA THR A 330 18.90 4.79 -4.62
C THR A 330 17.56 4.61 -5.36
N PRO A 331 17.39 5.08 -6.62
CA PRO A 331 16.13 4.86 -7.34
C PRO A 331 15.83 3.37 -7.56
N GLN A 332 16.88 2.56 -7.82
CA GLN A 332 16.74 1.11 -7.98
C GLN A 332 16.33 0.44 -6.68
N ALA A 333 16.90 0.86 -5.54
CA ALA A 333 16.54 0.32 -4.22
C ALA A 333 15.07 0.63 -3.87
N LEU A 334 14.60 1.84 -4.16
CA LEU A 334 13.21 2.24 -3.92
C LEU A 334 12.22 1.51 -4.84
N LEU A 335 12.62 1.21 -6.08
CA LEU A 335 11.83 0.38 -6.97
C LEU A 335 11.69 -1.06 -6.43
N LEU A 336 12.80 -1.69 -6.04
CA LEU A 336 12.79 -3.03 -5.43
C LEU A 336 12.01 -3.06 -4.12
N PHE A 337 12.07 -1.97 -3.33
CA PHE A 337 11.26 -1.78 -2.14
C PHE A 337 9.76 -1.80 -2.48
N SER A 338 9.33 -1.08 -3.51
CA SER A 338 7.94 -1.08 -3.97
C SER A 338 7.51 -2.43 -4.52
N LEU A 339 8.37 -3.11 -5.29
CA LEU A 339 8.09 -4.46 -5.79
C LEU A 339 7.92 -5.47 -4.64
N ALA A 340 8.83 -5.45 -3.65
CA ALA A 340 8.73 -6.32 -2.49
C ALA A 340 7.44 -6.06 -1.69
N TYR A 341 7.05 -4.78 -1.55
CA TYR A 341 5.78 -4.40 -0.94
C TYR A 341 4.59 -5.04 -1.65
N PHE A 342 4.52 -4.94 -2.97
CA PHE A 342 3.42 -5.51 -3.75
C PHE A 342 3.42 -7.03 -3.76
N LEU A 343 4.60 -7.67 -3.76
CA LEU A 343 4.69 -9.13 -3.60
C LEU A 343 4.06 -9.57 -2.28
N GLY A 344 4.26 -8.83 -1.19
CA GLY A 344 3.61 -9.10 0.08
C GLY A 344 2.10 -8.84 0.03
N VAL A 345 1.71 -7.62 -0.37
CA VAL A 345 0.30 -7.16 -0.34
C VAL A 345 -0.63 -8.01 -1.19
N PHE A 346 -0.20 -8.39 -2.38
CA PHE A 346 -1.00 -9.18 -3.29
C PHE A 346 -0.69 -10.68 -3.25
N GLY A 347 0.54 -11.07 -2.88
CA GLY A 347 0.92 -12.48 -2.85
C GLY A 347 0.35 -13.23 -1.63
N PHE A 348 0.38 -12.63 -0.45
CA PHE A 348 -0.06 -13.28 0.78
C PHE A 348 -1.58 -13.59 0.83
N PRO A 349 -2.50 -12.80 0.28
CA PRO A 349 -3.92 -13.13 0.29
C PRO A 349 -4.28 -14.50 -0.29
N TRP A 350 -3.53 -15.00 -1.28
CA TRP A 350 -3.71 -16.38 -1.75
C TRP A 350 -3.44 -17.42 -0.64
N LEU A 351 -2.34 -17.27 0.08
CA LEU A 351 -2.01 -18.15 1.20
C LEU A 351 -3.03 -17.98 2.33
N ALA A 352 -3.39 -16.73 2.68
CA ALA A 352 -4.33 -16.43 3.73
C ALA A 352 -5.72 -17.03 3.46
N GLY A 353 -6.24 -16.90 2.22
CA GLY A 353 -7.52 -17.50 1.83
C GLY A 353 -7.51 -19.03 1.94
N ASN A 354 -6.43 -19.68 1.49
CA ASN A 354 -6.28 -21.14 1.65
C ASN A 354 -6.20 -21.56 3.13
N LEU A 355 -5.49 -20.80 3.97
CA LEU A 355 -5.41 -21.07 5.40
C LEU A 355 -6.75 -20.91 6.10
N ILE A 356 -7.54 -19.89 5.74
CA ILE A 356 -8.88 -19.67 6.30
C ILE A 356 -9.81 -20.85 5.97
N VAL A 357 -9.80 -21.31 4.72
CA VAL A 357 -10.65 -22.43 4.30
C VAL A 357 -10.24 -23.74 4.96
N SER A 358 -8.95 -23.99 5.15
CA SER A 358 -8.42 -25.25 5.71
C SER A 358 -8.38 -25.31 7.24
N GLY A 359 -8.14 -24.17 7.91
CA GLY A 359 -7.88 -24.12 9.35
C GLY A 359 -8.53 -22.92 10.07
N GLY A 360 -9.49 -22.24 9.41
CA GLY A 360 -10.17 -21.07 9.96
C GLY A 360 -9.30 -19.82 10.01
N THR A 361 -9.88 -18.74 10.51
CA THR A 361 -9.19 -17.48 10.68
C THR A 361 -7.99 -17.57 11.61
N GLU A 362 -7.99 -18.51 12.55
CA GLU A 362 -6.87 -18.75 13.47
C GLU A 362 -5.59 -19.16 12.71
N ALA A 363 -5.69 -20.07 11.72
CA ALA A 363 -4.56 -20.49 10.91
C ALA A 363 -3.93 -19.31 10.16
N MET A 364 -4.75 -18.39 9.64
CA MET A 364 -4.28 -17.15 9.04
C MET A 364 -3.54 -16.27 10.05
N PHE A 365 -4.08 -16.08 11.27
CA PHE A 365 -3.44 -15.26 12.30
C PHE A 365 -2.13 -15.86 12.80
N VAL A 366 -2.00 -17.18 12.89
CA VAL A 366 -0.72 -17.86 13.19
C VAL A 366 0.32 -17.55 12.11
N ALA A 367 -0.05 -17.65 10.83
CA ALA A 367 0.86 -17.31 9.74
C ALA A 367 1.26 -15.81 9.77
N LEU A 368 0.31 -14.91 10.01
CA LEU A 368 0.58 -13.48 10.16
C LEU A 368 1.49 -13.18 11.35
N LEU A 369 1.31 -13.88 12.48
CA LEU A 369 2.16 -13.75 13.64
C LEU A 369 3.60 -14.20 13.34
N VAL A 370 3.77 -15.31 12.65
CA VAL A 370 5.11 -15.77 12.20
C VAL A 370 5.77 -14.70 11.33
N ILE A 371 5.05 -14.13 10.36
CA ILE A 371 5.57 -13.06 9.50
C ILE A 371 5.92 -11.80 10.31
N ALA A 372 5.08 -11.41 11.27
CA ALA A 372 5.33 -10.26 12.14
C ALA A 372 6.56 -10.47 13.03
N LEU A 373 6.71 -11.67 13.60
CA LEU A 373 7.88 -12.05 14.40
C LEU A 373 9.16 -12.08 13.56
N LEU A 374 9.11 -12.61 12.33
CA LEU A 374 10.24 -12.56 11.41
C LEU A 374 10.63 -11.11 11.07
N ASN A 375 9.66 -10.24 10.81
CA ASN A 375 9.93 -8.82 10.57
C ASN A 375 10.56 -8.14 11.78
N TRP A 376 10.05 -8.40 12.97
CA TRP A 376 10.60 -7.89 14.22
C TRP A 376 12.01 -8.44 14.51
N LEU A 377 12.23 -9.73 14.30
CA LEU A 377 13.54 -10.37 14.47
C LEU A 377 14.60 -9.76 13.54
N VAL A 378 14.26 -9.53 12.26
CA VAL A 378 15.16 -8.85 11.32
C VAL A 378 15.52 -7.45 11.84
N SER A 379 14.56 -6.67 12.34
CA SER A 379 14.83 -5.34 12.89
C SER A 379 15.69 -5.39 14.16
N LEU A 380 15.47 -6.37 15.04
CA LEU A 380 16.22 -6.58 16.27
C LEU A 380 17.68 -6.98 15.99
N VAL A 381 17.91 -7.95 15.11
CA VAL A 381 19.27 -8.39 14.71
C VAL A 381 20.06 -7.22 14.13
N ARG A 382 19.43 -6.39 13.31
CA ARG A 382 20.06 -5.18 12.74
C ARG A 382 20.38 -4.13 13.80
N LEU A 383 19.51 -3.95 14.79
CA LEU A 383 19.75 -3.04 15.93
C LEU A 383 20.95 -3.50 16.75
N LEU A 384 20.99 -4.80 17.12
CA LEU A 384 22.06 -5.39 17.90
C LEU A 384 23.40 -5.37 17.15
N GLY A 385 23.41 -5.68 15.86
CA GLY A 385 24.60 -5.59 15.00
C GLY A 385 25.19 -4.19 14.98
N ARG A 386 24.34 -3.14 14.92
CA ARG A 386 24.80 -1.75 14.97
C ARG A 386 25.38 -1.35 16.32
N TRP A 387 24.83 -1.86 17.44
CA TRP A 387 25.38 -1.60 18.76
C TRP A 387 26.75 -2.24 18.94
N ARG A 388 26.92 -3.50 18.48
CA ARG A 388 28.23 -4.16 18.50
C ARG A 388 29.29 -3.39 17.70
N ALA A 389 28.94 -2.93 16.48
CA ALA A 389 29.86 -2.15 15.67
C ALA A 389 30.27 -0.81 16.34
N ARG A 390 29.33 -0.14 17.02
CA ARG A 390 29.63 1.10 17.79
C ARG A 390 30.50 0.83 19.01
N ALA A 391 30.25 -0.26 19.74
CA ALA A 391 31.03 -0.62 20.92
C ALA A 391 32.50 -0.91 20.55
N VAL A 392 32.74 -1.58 19.42
CA VAL A 392 34.10 -1.84 18.91
C VAL A 392 34.82 -0.54 18.53
N VAL A 393 34.13 0.43 17.90
CA VAL A 393 34.74 1.73 17.54
C VAL A 393 35.05 2.59 18.77
N MET A 394 34.32 2.44 19.87
CA MET A 394 34.58 3.20 21.11
C MET A 394 35.67 2.53 21.96
N ALA A 395 35.98 1.24 21.72
CA ALA A 395 37.00 0.48 22.45
C ALA A 395 38.41 0.58 21.81
N ASN A 396 38.48 1.05 20.56
CA ASN A 396 39.72 1.35 19.81
C ASN A 396 39.97 2.86 19.78
#